data_6045ab47e80a5a55ed1b5c0cc5417797
#
_entry.id   6045ab47e80a5a55ed1b5c0cc5417797
#
_cell.length_a   1.000
_cell.length_b   1.000
_cell.length_c   1.000
_cell.angle_alpha   90.00
_cell.angle_beta   90.00
_cell.angle_gamma   90.00
#
_symmetry.space_group_name_H-M   'P 1'
#
loop_
_entity.id
_entity.type
_entity.pdbx_description
1 polymer ?
#
loop_
_entity_poly.entity_id
_entity_poly.type
_entity_poly.pdbx_seq_one_letter_code
_entity_poly.pdbx_strand_id
1 'polypeptide(L)'
;MSSAEPQFHRDAQGRLVYRDPDGRVHEGVLPVRAFPLAAPDEGVSIVGPDGHERLWIERLSAWPEPDRGLLERELAERDLMPEIQRLVSVSSFSTPSVWTLETDRGPTTLVLKGEEDIRRMPGGDLLVADSHGLHLSLIHI
;
A
#
# COMPACT_ATOMS: atom_id res chain seq x y z
N MET A 1 -17.46 8.11 -28.75
CA MET A 1 -16.34 7.83 -27.91
C MET A 1 -16.81 7.15 -26.61
N SER A 2 -16.26 6.07 -26.34
CA SER A 2 -16.60 5.39 -25.09
C SER A 2 -16.03 6.17 -23.90
N SER A 3 -16.87 6.39 -22.91
CA SER A 3 -16.36 6.75 -21.61
C SER A 3 -15.37 5.65 -21.18
N ALA A 4 -14.26 6.04 -20.63
CA ALA A 4 -13.30 5.08 -20.11
C ALA A 4 -14.00 4.23 -19.05
N GLU A 5 -13.97 2.92 -19.19
CA GLU A 5 -14.44 2.04 -18.14
C GLU A 5 -13.53 2.20 -16.94
N PRO A 6 -14.07 2.05 -15.71
CA PRO A 6 -13.22 2.07 -14.53
C PRO A 6 -12.13 1.01 -14.63
N GLN A 7 -10.90 1.40 -14.38
CA GLN A 7 -9.75 0.51 -14.38
C GLN A 7 -9.43 0.00 -12.97
N PHE A 8 -10.01 0.62 -11.96
CA PHE A 8 -9.81 0.24 -10.56
C PHE A 8 -11.12 -0.09 -9.89
N HIS A 9 -11.09 -1.08 -9.01
CA HIS A 9 -12.23 -1.42 -8.16
C HIS A 9 -11.74 -2.15 -6.91
N ARG A 10 -12.62 -2.30 -5.92
CA ARG A 10 -12.34 -3.14 -4.77
C ARG A 10 -12.99 -4.50 -4.97
N ASP A 11 -12.26 -5.55 -4.64
CA ASP A 11 -12.80 -6.91 -4.71
C ASP A 11 -13.63 -7.23 -3.45
N ALA A 12 -14.11 -8.49 -3.38
CA ALA A 12 -14.95 -8.93 -2.27
C ALA A 12 -14.24 -8.87 -0.91
N GLN A 13 -12.91 -8.91 -0.90
CA GLN A 13 -12.11 -8.81 0.30
C GLN A 13 -11.68 -7.37 0.61
N GLY A 14 -12.13 -6.41 -0.18
CA GLY A 14 -11.79 -5.00 0.00
C GLY A 14 -10.44 -4.59 -0.57
N ARG A 15 -9.77 -5.49 -1.30
CA ARG A 15 -8.48 -5.17 -1.90
C ARG A 15 -8.66 -4.36 -3.18
N LEU A 16 -7.73 -3.45 -3.44
CA LEU A 16 -7.73 -2.67 -4.66
C LEU A 16 -7.27 -3.54 -5.82
N VAL A 17 -8.01 -3.50 -6.91
CA VAL A 17 -7.72 -4.27 -8.13
C VAL A 17 -7.56 -3.30 -9.31
N TYR A 18 -6.52 -3.50 -10.09
CA TYR A 18 -6.27 -2.73 -11.31
C TYR A 18 -6.42 -3.64 -12.52
N ARG A 19 -7.21 -3.20 -13.50
CA ARG A 19 -7.30 -3.87 -14.80
C ARG A 19 -6.64 -3.00 -15.85
N ASP A 20 -5.59 -3.52 -16.48
CA ASP A 20 -4.84 -2.78 -17.47
C ASP A 20 -5.55 -2.75 -18.84
N PRO A 21 -5.07 -1.93 -19.81
CA PRO A 21 -5.70 -1.85 -21.13
C PRO A 21 -5.71 -3.17 -21.91
N ASP A 22 -4.80 -4.09 -21.60
CA ASP A 22 -4.75 -5.40 -22.21
C ASP A 22 -5.75 -6.40 -21.62
N GLY A 23 -6.48 -5.97 -20.58
CA GLY A 23 -7.46 -6.78 -19.90
C GLY A 23 -6.89 -7.65 -18.77
N ARG A 24 -5.62 -7.52 -18.48
CA ARG A 24 -5.00 -8.23 -17.35
C ARG A 24 -5.44 -7.64 -16.04
N VAL A 25 -5.73 -8.50 -15.09
CA VAL A 25 -6.20 -8.12 -13.76
C VAL A 25 -5.05 -8.24 -12.76
N HIS A 26 -4.80 -7.17 -12.03
CA HIS A 26 -3.75 -7.12 -11.01
C HIS A 26 -4.42 -6.93 -9.66
N GLU A 27 -4.46 -7.98 -8.86
CA GLU A 27 -5.11 -7.96 -7.55
C GLU A 27 -4.17 -7.47 -6.45
N GLY A 28 -4.73 -6.77 -5.48
CA GLY A 28 -3.97 -6.33 -4.31
C GLY A 28 -2.93 -5.27 -4.61
N VAL A 29 -3.20 -4.40 -5.58
CA VAL A 29 -2.30 -3.28 -5.88
C VAL A 29 -2.44 -2.17 -4.86
N LEU A 30 -1.40 -1.32 -4.76
CA LEU A 30 -1.40 -0.15 -3.89
C LEU A 30 -0.88 1.07 -4.65
N PRO A 31 -1.51 2.23 -4.49
CA PRO A 31 -0.95 3.47 -4.99
C PRO A 31 0.12 3.99 -4.03
N VAL A 32 1.21 4.50 -4.59
CA VAL A 32 2.34 5.05 -3.83
C VAL A 32 2.72 6.39 -4.42
N ARG A 33 2.77 7.42 -3.59
CA ARG A 33 3.26 8.73 -4.05
C ARG A 33 4.78 8.69 -4.20
N ALA A 34 5.27 9.11 -5.37
CA ALA A 34 6.70 9.20 -5.61
C ALA A 34 7.30 10.43 -4.93
N PHE A 35 6.52 11.51 -4.82
CA PHE A 35 6.98 12.79 -4.27
C PHE A 35 6.00 13.28 -3.20
N PRO A 36 5.91 12.60 -2.04
CA PRO A 36 4.83 12.88 -1.09
C PRO A 36 4.87 14.27 -0.45
N LEU A 37 6.05 14.87 -0.37
CA LEU A 37 6.19 16.21 0.21
C LEU A 37 6.27 17.32 -0.85
N ALA A 38 7.05 17.09 -1.91
CA ALA A 38 7.31 18.12 -2.92
C ALA A 38 6.15 18.28 -3.90
N ALA A 39 5.54 17.16 -4.32
CA ALA A 39 4.48 17.17 -5.33
C ALA A 39 3.56 15.97 -5.11
N PRO A 40 2.69 16.00 -4.09
CA PRO A 40 1.89 14.83 -3.71
C PRO A 40 0.88 14.38 -4.77
N ASP A 41 0.50 15.28 -5.69
CA ASP A 41 -0.40 14.95 -6.79
C ASP A 41 0.32 14.41 -8.03
N GLU A 42 1.63 14.53 -8.09
CA GLU A 42 2.42 14.14 -9.24
C GLU A 42 3.20 12.87 -8.95
N GLY A 43 3.14 11.91 -9.89
CA GLY A 43 3.90 10.69 -9.75
C GLY A 43 3.30 9.73 -8.73
N VAL A 44 2.25 9.03 -9.15
CA VAL A 44 1.67 7.95 -8.35
C VAL A 44 1.97 6.63 -9.04
N SER A 45 2.65 5.74 -8.33
CA SER A 45 2.96 4.40 -8.82
C SER A 45 1.94 3.41 -8.28
N ILE A 46 1.37 2.61 -9.16
CA ILE A 46 0.48 1.52 -8.78
C ILE A 46 1.33 0.25 -8.69
N VAL A 47 1.48 -0.27 -7.50
CA VAL A 47 2.46 -1.31 -7.19
C VAL A 47 1.74 -2.60 -6.83
N GLY A 48 2.18 -3.72 -7.43
CA GLY A 48 1.64 -5.04 -7.12
C GLY A 48 2.19 -5.62 -5.81
N PRO A 49 1.65 -6.78 -5.37
CA PRO A 49 2.12 -7.42 -4.14
C PRO A 49 3.61 -7.80 -4.13
N ASP A 50 4.20 -7.97 -5.31
CA ASP A 50 5.61 -8.26 -5.47
C ASP A 50 6.51 -7.03 -5.41
N GLY A 51 5.93 -5.83 -5.25
CA GLY A 51 6.66 -4.58 -5.21
C GLY A 51 6.97 -3.97 -6.58
N HIS A 52 6.52 -4.62 -7.66
CA HIS A 52 6.76 -4.10 -9.01
C HIS A 52 5.64 -3.17 -9.45
N GLU A 53 6.03 -2.10 -10.13
CA GLU A 53 5.08 -1.12 -10.66
C GLU A 53 4.26 -1.74 -11.78
N ARG A 54 2.94 -1.52 -11.71
CA ARG A 54 2.00 -1.95 -12.75
C ARG A 54 1.55 -0.80 -13.63
N LEU A 55 1.54 0.41 -13.07
CA LEU A 55 1.09 1.61 -13.77
C LEU A 55 1.75 2.82 -13.13
N TRP A 56 2.15 3.77 -13.96
CA TRP A 56 2.61 5.07 -13.51
C TRP A 56 1.58 6.13 -13.88
N ILE A 57 1.15 6.90 -12.91
CA ILE A 57 0.22 8.02 -13.11
C ILE A 57 1.00 9.31 -12.93
N GLU A 58 1.15 10.10 -13.98
CA GLU A 58 1.90 11.34 -13.91
C GLU A 58 1.23 12.38 -13.02
N ARG A 59 -0.11 12.49 -13.15
CA ARG A 59 -0.87 13.45 -12.36
C ARG A 59 -2.21 12.84 -11.97
N LEU A 60 -2.40 12.64 -10.69
CA LEU A 60 -3.61 12.00 -10.19
C LEU A 60 -4.86 12.85 -10.43
N SER A 61 -4.74 14.18 -10.31
CA SER A 61 -5.86 15.09 -10.53
C SER A 61 -6.41 15.05 -11.96
N ALA A 62 -5.60 14.58 -12.91
CA ALA A 62 -6.01 14.40 -14.30
C ALA A 62 -6.63 13.03 -14.57
N TRP A 63 -6.60 12.12 -13.61
CA TRP A 63 -7.14 10.77 -13.77
C TRP A 63 -8.68 10.83 -13.68
N PRO A 64 -9.39 10.07 -14.53
CA PRO A 64 -10.86 10.14 -14.54
C PRO A 64 -11.50 9.50 -13.31
N GLU A 65 -12.66 10.00 -12.94
CA GLU A 65 -13.50 9.37 -11.94
C GLU A 65 -14.22 8.17 -12.55
N PRO A 66 -14.60 7.15 -11.75
CA PRO A 66 -14.51 7.09 -10.27
C PRO A 66 -13.15 6.64 -9.73
N ASP A 67 -12.22 6.27 -10.61
CA ASP A 67 -10.91 5.73 -10.22
C ASP A 67 -10.13 6.71 -9.36
N ARG A 68 -10.15 7.99 -9.73
CA ARG A 68 -9.41 9.01 -8.99
C ARG A 68 -9.82 9.06 -7.52
N GLY A 69 -11.11 9.06 -7.25
CA GLY A 69 -11.61 9.08 -5.88
C GLY A 69 -11.20 7.85 -5.08
N LEU A 70 -11.21 6.70 -5.73
CA LEU A 70 -10.79 5.44 -5.11
C LEU A 70 -9.30 5.47 -4.76
N LEU A 71 -8.46 5.94 -5.68
CA LEU A 71 -7.02 6.06 -5.45
C LEU A 71 -6.71 7.10 -4.38
N GLU A 72 -7.42 8.22 -4.37
CA GLU A 72 -7.24 9.25 -3.35
C GLU A 72 -7.57 8.75 -1.95
N ARG A 73 -8.61 7.92 -1.82
CA ARG A 73 -8.96 7.29 -0.54
C ARG A 73 -7.87 6.33 -0.06
N GLU A 74 -7.35 5.52 -0.97
CA GLU A 74 -6.26 4.60 -0.64
C GLU A 74 -5.02 5.34 -0.17
N LEU A 75 -4.66 6.42 -0.86
CA LEU A 75 -3.52 7.24 -0.48
C LEU A 75 -3.73 7.91 0.87
N ALA A 76 -4.92 8.42 1.14
CA ALA A 76 -5.25 9.06 2.41
C ALA A 76 -5.17 8.08 3.57
N GLU A 77 -5.68 6.85 3.40
CA GLU A 77 -5.56 5.80 4.41
C GLU A 77 -4.10 5.49 4.71
N ARG A 78 -3.29 5.44 3.68
CA ARG A 78 -1.86 5.19 3.82
C ARG A 78 -1.13 6.32 4.52
N ASP A 79 -1.50 7.57 4.24
CA ASP A 79 -0.93 8.74 4.90
C ASP A 79 -1.20 8.74 6.41
N LEU A 80 -2.25 8.05 6.85
CA LEU A 80 -2.62 7.92 8.25
C LEU A 80 -1.98 6.72 8.94
N MET A 81 -1.27 5.86 8.21
CA MET A 81 -0.62 4.69 8.79
C MET A 81 0.51 5.08 9.73
N PRO A 82 0.61 4.39 10.88
CA PRO A 82 1.78 4.55 11.72
C PRO A 82 3.04 4.08 10.99
N GLU A 83 4.13 4.80 11.22
CA GLU A 83 5.42 4.47 10.65
C GLU A 83 6.27 3.76 11.68
N ILE A 84 6.77 2.58 11.35
CA ILE A 84 7.64 1.82 12.24
C ILE A 84 9.02 2.47 12.24
N GLN A 85 9.45 2.94 13.40
CA GLN A 85 10.75 3.55 13.58
C GLN A 85 11.79 2.57 14.10
N ARG A 86 11.35 1.57 14.88
CA ARG A 86 12.26 0.58 15.47
C ARG A 86 11.52 -0.71 15.78
N LEU A 87 12.18 -1.83 15.48
CA LEU A 87 11.75 -3.14 15.92
C LEU A 87 12.43 -3.44 17.27
N VAL A 88 11.63 -3.57 18.31
CA VAL A 88 12.15 -3.81 19.66
C VAL A 88 12.41 -5.28 19.90
N SER A 89 11.45 -6.13 19.57
CA SER A 89 11.60 -7.57 19.76
C SER A 89 10.64 -8.36 18.89
N VAL A 90 11.00 -9.62 18.64
CA VAL A 90 10.20 -10.58 17.89
C VAL A 90 10.05 -11.82 18.78
N SER A 91 8.83 -12.29 18.97
CA SER A 91 8.58 -13.44 19.88
C SER A 91 9.15 -14.75 19.35
N SER A 92 9.20 -14.92 18.03
CA SER A 92 9.79 -16.10 17.41
C SER A 92 10.18 -15.80 15.98
N PHE A 93 11.04 -16.65 15.41
CA PHE A 93 11.43 -16.54 14.00
C PHE A 93 10.46 -17.26 13.06
N SER A 94 9.53 -18.02 13.61
CA SER A 94 8.49 -18.69 12.84
C SER A 94 7.17 -17.96 13.03
N THR A 95 6.31 -18.01 12.00
CA THR A 95 4.99 -17.41 12.07
C THR A 95 3.97 -18.39 12.64
N PRO A 96 2.96 -17.90 13.38
CA PRO A 96 2.73 -16.50 13.70
C PRO A 96 3.73 -15.98 14.74
N SER A 97 4.10 -14.72 14.61
CA SER A 97 5.00 -14.09 15.57
C SER A 97 4.44 -12.75 16.04
N VAL A 98 4.80 -12.37 17.26
CA VAL A 98 4.42 -11.08 17.83
C VAL A 98 5.64 -10.17 17.78
N TRP A 99 5.48 -9.05 17.11
CA TRP A 99 6.52 -8.04 16.99
C TRP A 99 6.21 -6.88 17.93
N THR A 100 7.18 -6.47 18.72
CA THR A 100 7.09 -5.27 19.54
C THR A 100 7.82 -4.15 18.81
N LEU A 101 7.12 -3.07 18.59
CA LEU A 101 7.58 -1.99 17.71
C LEU A 101 7.47 -0.63 18.37
N GLU A 102 8.35 0.28 17.98
CA GLU A 102 8.17 1.69 18.23
C GLU A 102 7.80 2.37 16.92
N THR A 103 6.73 3.16 16.95
CA THR A 103 6.24 3.89 15.81
C THR A 103 6.23 5.39 16.09
N ASP A 104 6.00 6.19 15.06
CA ASP A 104 5.84 7.62 15.19
C ASP A 104 4.66 8.02 16.09
N ARG A 105 3.78 7.08 16.39
CA ARG A 105 2.60 7.25 17.27
C ARG A 105 2.72 6.54 18.60
N GLY A 106 3.92 6.05 18.93
CA GLY A 106 4.20 5.39 20.18
C GLY A 106 4.43 3.88 20.02
N PRO A 107 4.67 3.18 21.14
CA PRO A 107 4.90 1.75 21.10
C PRO A 107 3.63 0.98 20.76
N THR A 108 3.79 -0.12 20.02
CA THR A 108 2.69 -1.00 19.66
C THR A 108 3.18 -2.43 19.47
N THR A 109 2.25 -3.36 19.38
CA THR A 109 2.54 -4.73 19.03
C THR A 109 1.80 -5.11 17.77
N LEU A 110 2.41 -6.02 17.00
CA LEU A 110 1.90 -6.49 15.72
C LEU A 110 1.95 -8.00 15.72
N VAL A 111 0.87 -8.64 15.26
CA VAL A 111 0.86 -10.09 15.05
C VAL A 111 1.00 -10.38 13.57
N LEU A 112 2.10 -11.01 13.20
CA LEU A 112 2.39 -11.39 11.83
C LEU A 112 1.99 -12.84 11.61
N LYS A 113 1.04 -13.10 10.73
CA LYS A 113 0.56 -14.45 10.44
C LYS A 113 1.47 -15.20 9.49
N GLY A 114 2.04 -14.52 8.52
CA GLY A 114 2.88 -15.10 7.51
C GLY A 114 3.67 -14.06 6.76
N GLU A 115 4.61 -14.51 5.95
CA GLU A 115 5.46 -13.60 5.15
C GLU A 115 4.66 -12.80 4.12
N GLU A 116 3.52 -13.31 3.68
CA GLU A 116 2.63 -12.63 2.75
C GLU A 116 2.04 -11.34 3.30
N ASP A 117 2.11 -11.16 4.62
CA ASP A 117 1.65 -9.93 5.26
C ASP A 117 2.70 -8.80 5.18
N ILE A 118 3.87 -9.11 4.67
CA ILE A 118 4.93 -8.12 4.44
C ILE A 118 5.02 -7.85 2.95
N ARG A 119 4.85 -6.59 2.56
CA ARG A 119 4.95 -6.18 1.16
C ARG A 119 6.15 -5.26 0.99
N ARG A 120 6.98 -5.56 0.01
CA ARG A 120 8.09 -4.69 -0.36
C ARG A 120 7.58 -3.57 -1.26
N MET A 121 8.03 -2.36 -0.98
CA MET A 121 7.66 -1.19 -1.75
C MET A 121 8.87 -0.66 -2.51
N PRO A 122 8.66 0.11 -3.58
CA PRO A 122 9.77 0.76 -4.26
C PRO A 122 10.58 1.64 -3.30
N GLY A 123 11.90 1.64 -3.44
CA GLY A 123 12.77 2.42 -2.56
C GLY A 123 13.21 1.69 -1.31
N GLY A 124 12.83 0.42 -1.14
CA GLY A 124 13.27 -0.39 -0.02
C GLY A 124 12.36 -0.36 1.21
N ASP A 125 11.26 0.37 1.14
CA ASP A 125 10.29 0.41 2.23
C ASP A 125 9.49 -0.89 2.30
N LEU A 126 8.97 -1.20 3.47
CA LEU A 126 8.11 -2.36 3.69
C LEU A 126 6.76 -1.89 4.20
N LEU A 127 5.71 -2.54 3.74
CA LEU A 127 4.36 -2.38 4.28
C LEU A 127 3.99 -3.66 4.99
N VAL A 128 3.63 -3.56 6.26
CA VAL A 128 3.32 -4.72 7.09
C VAL A 128 1.86 -4.69 7.51
N ALA A 129 1.15 -5.79 7.30
CA ALA A 129 -0.25 -5.94 7.70
C ALA A 129 -0.33 -6.77 8.98
N ASP A 130 -1.04 -6.24 9.99
CA ASP A 130 -1.37 -6.97 11.20
C ASP A 130 -2.50 -7.96 10.93
N SER A 131 -2.54 -9.04 11.69
CA SER A 131 -3.62 -10.02 11.65
C SER A 131 -4.99 -9.39 11.96
N HIS A 132 -5.03 -8.24 12.60
CA HIS A 132 -6.25 -7.49 12.90
C HIS A 132 -6.60 -6.44 11.85
N GLY A 133 -5.90 -6.45 10.70
CA GLY A 133 -6.15 -5.51 9.62
C GLY A 133 -5.47 -4.16 9.76
N LEU A 134 -4.67 -3.95 10.80
CA LEU A 134 -3.90 -2.73 10.96
C LEU A 134 -2.69 -2.76 10.02
N HIS A 135 -2.50 -1.69 9.27
CA HIS A 135 -1.36 -1.58 8.37
C HIS A 135 -0.33 -0.63 8.94
N LEU A 136 0.93 -1.03 8.87
CA LEU A 136 2.07 -0.25 9.35
C LEU A 136 3.07 -0.10 8.22
N SER A 137 3.66 1.08 8.11
CA SER A 137 4.70 1.34 7.13
C SER A 137 6.05 1.28 7.83
N LEU A 138 6.94 0.43 7.33
CA LEU A 138 8.32 0.35 7.82
C LEU A 138 9.20 1.12 6.85
N ILE A 139 9.75 2.24 7.32
CA ILE A 139 10.74 2.96 6.57
C ILE A 139 12.11 2.43 6.97
N HIS A 140 12.80 2.01 5.98
CA HIS A 140 14.24 1.98 5.88
C HIS A 140 15.02 1.94 7.19
N ILE A 141 15.37 0.79 7.59
CA ILE A 141 16.34 0.61 8.67
C ILE A 141 17.72 0.45 8.09
#